data_99cd5b7cf6e35bcb46621524b7fa84bd
#
_entry.id   99cd5b7cf6e35bcb46621524b7fa84bd
#
_cell.length_a   1.000
_cell.length_b   1.000
_cell.length_c   1.000
_cell.angle_alpha   90.00
_cell.angle_beta   90.00
_cell.angle_gamma   90.00
#
_symmetry.space_group_name_H-M   'P 1'
#
loop_
_entity.id
_entity.type
_entity.pdbx_description
1 polymer ?
#
loop_
_entity_poly.entity_id
_entity_poly.type
_entity_poly.pdbx_seq_one_letter_code
_entity_poly.pdbx_strand_id
1 'polypeptide(L)'
;TGNTFILKDVLRGEWGCDGVVVSDWASVAEMIAHGFAPDSKEAAMKAVNAGVDMEMVSYTFVKELPELIKEGKVKESAIDDAVRNILRIKYRLGLFDNPYVDEKRIEELYAPAHLEAAKQAAVESAILLKNEKETLPLQSSVKTVAVVGPMANAPYDQLGTWVFDGDKTKTVTPLTAIKELVGDKVQ
;
A
#
# COMPACT_ATOMS: atom_id res chain seq x y z
N THR A 1 -4.18 4.93 -13.43
CA THR A 1 -3.50 6.24 -13.46
C THR A 1 -4.14 7.17 -14.51
N GLY A 2 -4.35 6.74 -15.77
CA GLY A 2 -4.90 7.59 -16.84
C GLY A 2 -6.41 7.54 -17.04
N ASN A 3 -7.19 6.99 -16.12
CA ASN A 3 -8.63 6.81 -16.27
C ASN A 3 -9.42 8.01 -15.72
N THR A 4 -9.86 8.90 -16.63
CA THR A 4 -10.63 10.10 -16.30
C THR A 4 -11.97 9.78 -15.61
N PHE A 5 -12.69 8.77 -16.07
CA PHE A 5 -13.97 8.37 -15.49
C PHE A 5 -13.82 8.01 -14.02
N ILE A 6 -12.86 7.14 -13.69
CA ILE A 6 -12.65 6.72 -12.28
C ILE A 6 -12.20 7.91 -11.42
N LEU A 7 -11.24 8.72 -11.89
CA LEU A 7 -10.64 9.77 -11.06
C LEU A 7 -11.49 11.04 -10.98
N LYS A 8 -12.18 11.44 -12.04
CA LYS A 8 -12.99 12.65 -12.05
C LYS A 8 -14.45 12.39 -11.76
N ASP A 9 -15.07 11.48 -12.52
CA ASP A 9 -16.52 11.33 -12.43
C ASP A 9 -16.89 10.58 -11.16
N VAL A 10 -16.23 9.47 -10.85
CA VAL A 10 -16.51 8.66 -9.65
C VAL A 10 -15.85 9.28 -8.42
N LEU A 11 -14.52 9.34 -8.37
CA LEU A 11 -13.79 9.72 -7.16
C LEU A 11 -14.09 11.17 -6.74
N ARG A 12 -13.95 12.11 -7.68
CA ARG A 12 -14.15 13.55 -7.37
C ARG A 12 -15.62 13.94 -7.41
N GLY A 13 -16.36 13.46 -8.41
CA GLY A 13 -17.77 13.83 -8.63
C GLY A 13 -18.72 13.09 -7.72
N GLU A 14 -18.83 11.78 -7.89
CA GLU A 14 -19.82 10.96 -7.17
C GLU A 14 -19.49 10.83 -5.67
N TRP A 15 -18.22 10.54 -5.33
CA TRP A 15 -17.79 10.36 -3.94
C TRP A 15 -17.37 11.66 -3.25
N GLY A 16 -17.21 12.76 -3.97
CA GLY A 16 -16.84 14.07 -3.41
C GLY A 16 -15.45 14.08 -2.77
N CYS A 17 -14.52 13.21 -3.18
CA CYS A 17 -13.20 13.13 -2.60
C CYS A 17 -12.39 14.40 -2.92
N ASP A 18 -11.97 15.14 -1.90
CA ASP A 18 -11.15 16.35 -2.00
C ASP A 18 -9.68 16.14 -1.58
N GLY A 19 -9.28 14.89 -1.44
CA GLY A 19 -7.90 14.49 -1.13
C GLY A 19 -6.95 14.60 -2.33
N VAL A 20 -5.70 14.15 -2.16
CA VAL A 20 -4.67 14.09 -3.19
C VAL A 20 -4.72 12.73 -3.91
N VAL A 21 -4.58 12.75 -5.23
CA VAL A 21 -4.38 11.55 -6.03
C VAL A 21 -2.90 11.44 -6.36
N VAL A 22 -2.23 10.50 -5.71
CA VAL A 22 -0.82 10.14 -5.98
C VAL A 22 -0.78 8.90 -6.84
N SER A 23 0.07 8.87 -7.87
CA SER A 23 0.28 7.65 -8.64
C SER A 23 1.02 6.59 -7.81
N ASP A 24 0.91 5.33 -8.19
CA ASP A 24 1.82 4.30 -7.72
C ASP A 24 3.22 4.50 -8.34
N TRP A 25 4.22 3.79 -7.84
CA TRP A 25 5.60 3.83 -8.28
C TRP A 25 5.72 3.63 -9.79
N ALA A 26 6.30 4.60 -10.47
CA ALA A 26 6.50 4.64 -11.93
C ALA A 26 5.22 4.47 -12.79
N SER A 27 4.01 4.43 -12.21
CA SER A 27 2.80 4.02 -12.95
C SER A 27 2.38 4.97 -14.07
N VAL A 28 2.84 6.22 -14.07
CA VAL A 28 2.63 7.13 -15.22
C VAL A 28 3.52 6.71 -16.39
N ALA A 29 4.80 6.42 -16.13
CA ALA A 29 5.71 5.93 -17.18
C ALA A 29 5.30 4.53 -17.67
N GLU A 30 4.81 3.67 -16.80
CA GLU A 30 4.35 2.32 -17.16
C GLU A 30 3.14 2.31 -18.09
N MET A 31 2.39 3.40 -18.21
CA MET A 31 1.34 3.52 -19.23
C MET A 31 1.88 3.30 -20.66
N ILE A 32 3.18 3.54 -20.88
CA ILE A 32 3.83 3.29 -22.16
C ILE A 32 3.99 1.79 -22.38
N ALA A 33 4.55 1.09 -21.39
CA ALA A 33 4.75 -0.36 -21.45
C ALA A 33 3.42 -1.13 -21.58
N HIS A 34 2.36 -0.60 -20.98
CA HIS A 34 1.01 -1.17 -21.05
C HIS A 34 0.23 -0.78 -22.34
N GLY A 35 0.87 -0.04 -23.25
CA GLY A 35 0.23 0.36 -24.51
C GLY A 35 -0.88 1.40 -24.38
N PHE A 36 -1.01 2.07 -23.23
CA PHE A 36 -2.01 3.10 -23.00
C PHE A 36 -1.55 4.48 -23.51
N ALA A 37 -0.25 4.73 -23.56
CA ALA A 37 0.37 5.92 -24.13
C ALA A 37 1.55 5.52 -25.04
N PRO A 38 1.78 6.21 -26.16
CA PRO A 38 2.90 5.92 -27.06
C PRO A 38 4.25 6.42 -26.51
N ASP A 39 4.23 7.46 -25.68
CA ASP A 39 5.43 8.11 -25.15
C ASP A 39 5.18 8.81 -23.81
N SER A 40 6.25 9.37 -23.22
CA SER A 40 6.22 10.08 -21.93
C SER A 40 5.34 11.32 -21.97
N LYS A 41 5.32 12.02 -23.09
CA LYS A 41 4.55 13.26 -23.26
C LYS A 41 3.05 12.98 -23.18
N GLU A 42 2.60 11.96 -23.93
CA GLU A 42 1.20 11.55 -23.89
C GLU A 42 0.82 10.90 -22.55
N ALA A 43 1.72 10.15 -21.93
CA ALA A 43 1.51 9.60 -20.59
C ALA A 43 1.27 10.71 -19.56
N ALA A 44 2.14 11.74 -19.53
CA ALA A 44 1.99 12.88 -18.62
C ALA A 44 0.67 13.63 -18.88
N MET A 45 0.35 13.91 -20.16
CA MET A 45 -0.88 14.57 -20.54
C MET A 45 -2.13 13.82 -20.09
N LYS A 46 -2.18 12.51 -20.32
CA LYS A 46 -3.31 11.66 -19.91
C LYS A 46 -3.45 11.61 -18.39
N ALA A 47 -2.35 11.44 -17.65
CA ALA A 47 -2.38 11.34 -16.19
C ALA A 47 -2.87 12.64 -15.54
N VAL A 48 -2.28 13.79 -15.88
CA VAL A 48 -2.69 15.08 -15.28
C VAL A 48 -4.11 15.44 -15.69
N ASN A 49 -4.50 15.23 -16.95
CA ASN A 49 -5.86 15.47 -17.41
C ASN A 49 -6.87 14.49 -16.79
N ALA A 50 -6.46 13.31 -16.36
CA ALA A 50 -7.30 12.39 -15.61
C ALA A 50 -7.49 12.81 -14.14
N GLY A 51 -6.64 13.69 -13.61
CA GLY A 51 -6.73 14.20 -12.24
C GLY A 51 -5.73 13.58 -11.28
N VAL A 52 -4.59 13.09 -11.77
CA VAL A 52 -3.43 12.75 -10.95
C VAL A 52 -2.77 14.04 -10.51
N ASP A 53 -2.69 14.28 -9.21
CA ASP A 53 -2.10 15.49 -8.64
C ASP A 53 -0.58 15.37 -8.48
N MET A 54 -0.07 14.17 -8.21
CA MET A 54 1.35 13.90 -8.01
C MET A 54 1.74 12.55 -8.63
N GLU A 55 2.79 12.54 -9.44
CA GLU A 55 3.38 11.29 -9.91
C GLU A 55 4.49 10.81 -8.98
N MET A 56 4.60 9.51 -8.82
CA MET A 56 5.67 8.88 -8.04
C MET A 56 6.74 8.33 -8.98
N VAL A 57 7.95 8.92 -8.91
CA VAL A 57 9.21 8.45 -9.55
C VAL A 57 9.25 8.48 -11.09
N SER A 58 8.16 8.67 -11.80
CA SER A 58 8.15 8.69 -13.28
C SER A 58 8.91 9.87 -13.88
N TYR A 59 8.96 11.02 -13.21
CA TYR A 59 9.54 12.29 -13.68
C TYR A 59 8.95 12.84 -14.98
N THR A 60 7.82 12.32 -15.43
CA THR A 60 7.17 12.73 -16.67
C THR A 60 6.51 14.10 -16.52
N PHE A 61 5.96 14.42 -15.35
CA PHE A 61 5.32 15.72 -15.11
C PHE A 61 6.35 16.85 -15.17
N VAL A 62 7.47 16.71 -14.48
CA VAL A 62 8.54 17.74 -14.47
C VAL A 62 9.10 17.95 -15.88
N LYS A 63 9.25 16.88 -16.64
CA LYS A 63 9.85 16.91 -17.98
C LYS A 63 8.90 17.44 -19.05
N GLU A 64 7.65 17.00 -19.04
CA GLU A 64 6.76 17.16 -20.19
C GLU A 64 5.67 18.25 -20.00
N LEU A 65 5.21 18.51 -18.75
CA LEU A 65 4.11 19.46 -18.53
C LEU A 65 4.43 20.90 -18.95
N PRO A 66 5.66 21.45 -18.79
CA PRO A 66 5.94 22.80 -19.22
C PRO A 66 5.69 23.01 -20.73
N GLU A 67 6.05 22.03 -21.56
CA GLU A 67 5.84 22.09 -22.99
C GLU A 67 4.38 21.84 -23.38
N LEU A 68 3.73 20.88 -22.73
CA LEU A 68 2.30 20.58 -22.93
C LEU A 68 1.39 21.78 -22.60
N ILE A 69 1.77 22.60 -21.63
CA ILE A 69 1.06 23.85 -21.31
C ILE A 69 1.25 24.87 -22.44
N LYS A 70 2.48 25.07 -22.90
CA LYS A 70 2.77 25.98 -24.02
C LYS A 70 2.03 25.58 -25.31
N GLU A 71 1.91 24.26 -25.54
CA GLU A 71 1.16 23.72 -26.68
C GLU A 71 -0.36 23.80 -26.50
N GLY A 72 -0.85 24.22 -25.34
CA GLY A 72 -2.28 24.26 -24.99
C GLY A 72 -2.95 22.91 -24.81
N LYS A 73 -2.16 21.82 -24.70
CA LYS A 73 -2.66 20.44 -24.50
C LYS A 73 -3.00 20.14 -23.05
N VAL A 74 -2.39 20.85 -22.10
CA VAL A 74 -2.69 20.84 -20.70
C VAL A 74 -2.99 22.26 -20.26
N LYS A 75 -4.08 22.46 -19.53
CA LYS A 75 -4.43 23.77 -18.98
C LYS A 75 -3.58 24.02 -17.72
N GLU A 76 -3.03 25.22 -17.58
CA GLU A 76 -2.30 25.63 -16.38
C GLU A 76 -3.16 25.45 -15.13
N SER A 77 -4.47 25.71 -15.22
CA SER A 77 -5.41 25.49 -14.13
C SER A 77 -5.43 24.04 -13.60
N ALA A 78 -5.09 23.04 -14.40
CA ALA A 78 -4.99 21.66 -13.95
C ALA A 78 -3.80 21.46 -13.00
N ILE A 79 -2.70 22.20 -13.24
CA ILE A 79 -1.53 22.20 -12.34
C ILE A 79 -1.87 22.96 -11.06
N ASP A 80 -2.55 24.11 -11.17
CA ASP A 80 -3.01 24.87 -9.99
C ASP A 80 -3.91 24.04 -9.08
N ASP A 81 -4.82 23.26 -9.67
CA ASP A 81 -5.71 22.37 -8.90
C ASP A 81 -4.92 21.25 -8.21
N ALA A 82 -3.96 20.63 -8.89
CA ALA A 82 -3.07 19.63 -8.31
C ALA A 82 -2.28 20.21 -7.13
N VAL A 83 -1.68 21.38 -7.31
CA VAL A 83 -0.95 22.10 -6.25
C VAL A 83 -1.88 22.43 -5.06
N ARG A 84 -3.09 22.93 -5.32
CA ARG A 84 -4.08 23.20 -4.27
C ARG A 84 -4.44 21.96 -3.47
N ASN A 85 -4.62 20.84 -4.14
CA ASN A 85 -4.94 19.57 -3.48
C ASN A 85 -3.80 19.14 -2.55
N ILE A 86 -2.55 19.22 -3.02
CA ILE A 86 -1.35 18.90 -2.21
C ILE A 86 -1.22 19.85 -1.02
N LEU A 87 -1.33 21.17 -1.27
CA LEU A 87 -1.20 22.18 -0.20
C LEU A 87 -2.33 22.05 0.83
N ARG A 88 -3.55 21.73 0.39
CA ARG A 88 -4.70 21.51 1.29
C ARG A 88 -4.41 20.37 2.28
N ILE A 89 -3.87 19.24 1.82
CA ILE A 89 -3.52 18.12 2.71
C ILE A 89 -2.39 18.51 3.66
N LYS A 90 -1.35 19.18 3.17
CA LYS A 90 -0.26 19.67 4.02
C LYS A 90 -0.80 20.63 5.11
N TYR A 91 -1.72 21.51 4.76
CA TYR A 91 -2.35 22.41 5.71
C TYR A 91 -3.20 21.67 6.76
N ARG A 92 -4.04 20.73 6.31
CA ARG A 92 -4.87 19.91 7.23
C ARG A 92 -4.04 19.08 8.20
N LEU A 93 -2.85 18.64 7.78
CA LEU A 93 -1.90 17.91 8.61
C LEU A 93 -1.06 18.82 9.53
N GLY A 94 -1.23 20.15 9.45
CA GLY A 94 -0.46 21.10 10.26
C GLY A 94 1.03 21.18 9.89
N LEU A 95 1.42 20.72 8.68
CA LEU A 95 2.83 20.65 8.30
C LEU A 95 3.49 22.02 8.08
N PHE A 96 2.69 23.10 7.97
CA PHE A 96 3.20 24.46 7.92
C PHE A 96 3.53 25.02 9.30
N ASP A 97 2.89 24.47 10.35
CA ASP A 97 3.14 24.86 11.74
C ASP A 97 4.20 23.96 12.37
N ASN A 98 4.12 22.66 12.16
CA ASN A 98 5.08 21.69 12.66
C ASN A 98 5.28 20.53 11.65
N PRO A 99 6.32 20.58 10.80
CA PRO A 99 6.61 19.50 9.83
C PRO A 99 7.32 18.29 10.44
N TYR A 100 7.70 18.35 11.72
CA TYR A 100 8.48 17.30 12.37
C TYR A 100 7.60 16.27 13.06
N VAL A 101 8.10 15.04 13.13
CA VAL A 101 7.50 13.97 13.91
C VAL A 101 8.03 13.98 15.34
N ASP A 102 7.23 13.55 16.30
CA ASP A 102 7.70 13.28 17.65
C ASP A 102 8.38 11.89 17.68
N GLU A 103 9.70 11.90 17.81
CA GLU A 103 10.51 10.66 17.82
C GLU A 103 10.13 9.72 18.97
N LYS A 104 9.57 10.23 20.07
CA LYS A 104 9.10 9.40 21.19
C LYS A 104 7.97 8.47 20.77
N ARG A 105 7.23 8.80 19.73
CA ARG A 105 6.18 7.94 19.18
C ARG A 105 6.70 6.65 18.55
N ILE A 106 8.00 6.46 18.43
CA ILE A 106 8.58 5.17 18.03
C ILE A 106 8.14 4.02 18.96
N GLU A 107 7.84 4.33 20.23
CA GLU A 107 7.35 3.35 21.19
C GLU A 107 5.95 2.82 20.86
N GLU A 108 5.19 3.54 20.02
CA GLU A 108 3.90 3.08 19.51
C GLU A 108 4.02 1.95 18.46
N LEU A 109 5.20 1.82 17.83
CA LEU A 109 5.48 0.67 16.97
C LEU A 109 5.39 -0.60 17.80
N TYR A 110 4.65 -1.57 17.27
CA TYR A 110 4.38 -2.83 17.98
C TYR A 110 3.62 -2.68 19.30
N ALA A 111 2.90 -1.58 19.52
CA ALA A 111 2.01 -1.46 20.66
C ALA A 111 1.03 -2.66 20.72
N PRO A 112 0.72 -3.19 21.93
CA PRO A 112 -0.12 -4.39 22.06
C PRO A 112 -1.44 -4.32 21.29
N ALA A 113 -2.07 -3.14 21.27
CA ALA A 113 -3.32 -2.93 20.54
C ALA A 113 -3.13 -3.06 19.00
N HIS A 114 -2.00 -2.61 18.45
CA HIS A 114 -1.69 -2.74 17.02
C HIS A 114 -1.41 -4.19 16.65
N LEU A 115 -0.68 -4.93 17.52
CA LEU A 115 -0.40 -6.35 17.31
C LEU A 115 -1.68 -7.19 17.36
N GLU A 116 -2.57 -6.91 18.30
CA GLU A 116 -3.85 -7.61 18.39
C GLU A 116 -4.74 -7.31 17.19
N ALA A 117 -4.81 -6.06 16.74
CA ALA A 117 -5.54 -5.70 15.51
C ALA A 117 -4.98 -6.41 14.27
N ALA A 118 -3.65 -6.50 14.14
CA ALA A 118 -3.00 -7.23 13.05
C ALA A 118 -3.32 -8.73 13.09
N LYS A 119 -3.28 -9.33 14.29
CA LYS A 119 -3.65 -10.73 14.50
C LYS A 119 -5.11 -10.97 14.14
N GLN A 120 -6.02 -10.12 14.59
CA GLN A 120 -7.44 -10.23 14.30
C GLN A 120 -7.69 -10.16 12.78
N ALA A 121 -7.06 -9.20 12.09
CA ALA A 121 -7.16 -9.10 10.64
C ALA A 121 -6.64 -10.36 9.93
N ALA A 122 -5.52 -10.92 10.39
CA ALA A 122 -4.99 -12.16 9.84
C ALA A 122 -5.94 -13.35 10.03
N VAL A 123 -6.54 -13.49 11.23
CA VAL A 123 -7.52 -14.55 11.51
C VAL A 123 -8.76 -14.40 10.64
N GLU A 124 -9.30 -13.19 10.50
CA GLU A 124 -10.50 -12.94 9.69
C GLU A 124 -10.25 -13.08 8.18
N SER A 125 -9.00 -12.93 7.73
CA SER A 125 -8.64 -13.13 6.32
C SER A 125 -8.49 -14.60 5.92
N ALA A 126 -8.40 -15.53 6.88
CA ALA A 126 -8.24 -16.96 6.61
C ALA A 126 -9.58 -17.60 6.19
N ILE A 127 -9.61 -18.19 5.00
CA ILE A 127 -10.79 -18.87 4.45
C ILE A 127 -10.52 -20.36 4.36
N LEU A 128 -11.33 -21.17 5.07
CA LEU A 128 -11.25 -22.63 4.99
C LEU A 128 -11.99 -23.13 3.75
N LEU A 129 -11.25 -23.38 2.67
CA LEU A 129 -11.80 -23.81 1.38
C LEU A 129 -12.23 -25.28 1.37
N LYS A 130 -11.60 -26.13 2.19
CA LYS A 130 -11.84 -27.56 2.22
C LYS A 130 -11.46 -28.13 3.58
N ASN A 131 -12.31 -28.96 4.17
CA ASN A 131 -12.05 -29.64 5.43
C ASN A 131 -12.66 -31.07 5.38
N GLU A 132 -12.03 -31.92 4.57
CA GLU A 132 -12.49 -33.31 4.46
C GLU A 132 -12.18 -34.09 5.76
N LYS A 133 -13.11 -34.93 6.14
CA LYS A 133 -13.02 -35.77 7.35
C LYS A 133 -12.89 -34.96 8.65
N GLU A 134 -13.31 -33.70 8.65
CA GLU A 134 -13.25 -32.82 9.83
C GLU A 134 -11.86 -32.78 10.47
N THR A 135 -10.80 -32.68 9.64
CA THR A 135 -9.41 -32.67 10.10
C THR A 135 -9.11 -31.45 10.97
N LEU A 136 -9.77 -30.32 10.67
CA LEU A 136 -9.68 -29.09 11.45
C LEU A 136 -11.00 -28.83 12.22
N PRO A 137 -10.91 -28.31 13.46
CA PRO A 137 -9.70 -28.07 14.27
C PRO A 137 -8.99 -29.37 14.65
N LEU A 138 -7.66 -29.29 14.82
CA LEU A 138 -6.89 -30.45 15.26
C LEU A 138 -7.40 -30.95 16.61
N GLN A 139 -7.57 -32.28 16.72
CA GLN A 139 -8.07 -32.90 17.95
C GLN A 139 -7.04 -32.80 19.07
N SER A 140 -7.49 -32.64 20.32
CA SER A 140 -6.62 -32.59 21.52
C SER A 140 -5.84 -33.90 21.79
N SER A 141 -6.21 -34.98 21.11
CA SER A 141 -5.52 -36.27 21.16
C SER A 141 -4.26 -36.34 20.31
N VAL A 142 -4.02 -35.35 19.41
CA VAL A 142 -2.82 -35.28 18.59
C VAL A 142 -1.59 -35.12 19.49
N LYS A 143 -0.59 -35.97 19.30
CA LYS A 143 0.66 -35.99 20.11
C LYS A 143 1.85 -35.43 19.34
N THR A 144 1.80 -35.41 18.00
CA THR A 144 2.89 -34.98 17.16
C THR A 144 2.33 -34.18 15.98
N VAL A 145 2.92 -33.03 15.72
CA VAL A 145 2.60 -32.17 14.56
C VAL A 145 3.88 -31.86 13.81
N ALA A 146 3.96 -32.24 12.54
CA ALA A 146 5.06 -31.86 11.66
C ALA A 146 4.75 -30.53 10.96
N VAL A 147 5.54 -29.50 11.22
CA VAL A 147 5.47 -28.22 10.52
C VAL A 147 6.55 -28.22 9.45
N VAL A 148 6.16 -28.31 8.19
CA VAL A 148 7.08 -28.52 7.06
C VAL A 148 6.90 -27.46 5.99
N GLY A 149 7.97 -27.23 5.23
CA GLY A 149 8.00 -26.27 4.12
C GLY A 149 8.93 -25.09 4.38
N PRO A 150 9.31 -24.35 3.33
CA PRO A 150 10.30 -23.27 3.43
C PRO A 150 9.85 -22.13 4.37
N MET A 151 8.54 -21.85 4.44
CA MET A 151 7.99 -20.80 5.29
C MET A 151 7.71 -21.24 6.73
N ALA A 152 7.94 -22.52 7.08
CA ALA A 152 7.66 -23.04 8.42
C ALA A 152 8.41 -22.25 9.53
N ASN A 153 9.66 -21.85 9.26
CA ASN A 153 10.49 -21.09 10.17
C ASN A 153 11.40 -20.10 9.42
N ALA A 154 10.81 -19.21 8.67
CA ALA A 154 11.50 -18.22 7.84
C ALA A 154 11.11 -16.78 8.24
N PRO A 155 11.66 -16.25 9.36
CA PRO A 155 11.23 -14.97 9.92
C PRO A 155 11.46 -13.78 9.00
N TYR A 156 12.49 -13.79 8.14
CA TYR A 156 12.74 -12.74 7.17
C TYR A 156 11.76 -12.81 5.99
N ASP A 157 11.59 -13.99 5.40
CA ASP A 157 10.71 -14.16 4.23
C ASP A 157 9.24 -13.87 4.57
N GLN A 158 8.84 -14.11 5.84
CA GLN A 158 7.49 -13.82 6.32
C GLN A 158 7.16 -12.32 6.38
N LEU A 159 8.17 -11.44 6.40
CA LEU A 159 7.96 -9.99 6.31
C LEU A 159 7.38 -9.56 4.95
N GLY A 160 7.56 -10.37 3.90
CA GLY A 160 7.03 -10.12 2.57
C GLY A 160 8.00 -9.38 1.64
N THR A 161 7.48 -8.92 0.50
CA THR A 161 8.31 -8.40 -0.60
C THR A 161 8.70 -6.92 -0.46
N TRP A 162 7.89 -6.12 0.22
CA TRP A 162 8.08 -4.67 0.31
C TRP A 162 8.65 -4.23 1.67
N VAL A 163 9.41 -5.11 2.30
CA VAL A 163 10.09 -4.80 3.55
C VAL A 163 11.51 -4.30 3.26
N PHE A 164 11.82 -3.07 3.62
CA PHE A 164 13.15 -2.48 3.46
C PHE A 164 13.98 -2.68 4.74
N ASP A 165 13.51 -2.13 5.85
CA ASP A 165 14.18 -2.13 7.15
C ASP A 165 13.41 -2.94 8.20
N GLY A 166 12.68 -3.96 7.78
CA GLY A 166 11.86 -4.79 8.64
C GLY A 166 12.70 -5.61 9.63
N ASP A 167 12.32 -5.57 10.90
CA ASP A 167 12.99 -6.31 11.97
C ASP A 167 12.44 -7.75 12.05
N LYS A 168 13.20 -8.71 11.49
CA LYS A 168 12.85 -10.14 11.54
C LYS A 168 12.73 -10.69 12.96
N THR A 169 13.30 -10.02 13.96
CA THR A 169 13.19 -10.48 15.37
C THR A 169 11.78 -10.27 15.94
N LYS A 170 10.97 -9.44 15.29
CA LYS A 170 9.57 -9.19 15.64
C LYS A 170 8.60 -10.14 14.96
N THR A 171 9.09 -11.01 14.07
CA THR A 171 8.24 -11.94 13.33
C THR A 171 8.01 -13.21 14.13
N VAL A 172 6.74 -13.59 14.29
CA VAL A 172 6.34 -14.87 14.87
C VAL A 172 6.08 -15.86 13.73
N THR A 173 6.95 -16.85 13.57
CA THR A 173 6.81 -17.86 12.49
C THR A 173 5.72 -18.88 12.82
N PRO A 174 5.15 -19.58 11.81
CA PRO A 174 4.19 -20.66 12.06
C PRO A 174 4.70 -21.71 13.06
N LEU A 175 5.97 -22.11 12.93
CA LEU A 175 6.57 -23.07 13.88
C LEU A 175 6.61 -22.51 15.30
N THR A 176 7.01 -21.25 15.48
CA THR A 176 7.06 -20.59 16.79
C THR A 176 5.66 -20.47 17.37
N ALA A 177 4.70 -19.97 16.61
CA ALA A 177 3.32 -19.80 17.06
C ALA A 177 2.67 -21.13 17.48
N ILE A 178 2.88 -22.18 16.71
CA ILE A 178 2.34 -23.52 17.05
C ILE A 178 2.99 -24.05 18.33
N LYS A 179 4.32 -23.94 18.48
CA LYS A 179 5.01 -24.36 19.71
C LYS A 179 4.52 -23.61 20.95
N GLU A 180 4.33 -22.30 20.85
CA GLU A 180 3.80 -21.49 21.93
C GLU A 180 2.37 -21.91 22.31
N LEU A 181 1.53 -22.20 21.29
CA LEU A 181 0.14 -22.59 21.50
C LEU A 181 0.02 -23.97 22.18
N VAL A 182 0.80 -24.96 21.74
CA VAL A 182 0.65 -26.36 22.21
C VAL A 182 1.52 -26.67 23.44
N GLY A 183 2.59 -25.91 23.64
CA GLY A 183 3.57 -26.13 24.71
C GLY A 183 4.20 -27.51 24.61
N ASP A 184 4.53 -28.10 25.76
CA ASP A 184 5.18 -29.43 25.87
C ASP A 184 4.21 -30.61 25.69
N LYS A 185 2.93 -30.33 25.40
CA LYS A 185 1.89 -31.36 25.26
C LYS A 185 1.92 -32.09 23.92
N VAL A 186 2.49 -31.47 22.90
CA VAL A 186 2.58 -31.98 21.54
C VAL A 186 4.02 -31.81 21.04
N GLN A 187 4.56 -32.89 20.47
CA GLN A 187 5.89 -32.90 19.87
C GLN A 187 5.85 -32.33 18.45
#